data_f030b46f8c9562c96f47ab34c5318cbc
#
_entry.id   f030b46f8c9562c96f47ab34c5318cbc
#
_cell.length_a   1.000
_cell.length_b   1.000
_cell.length_c   1.000
_cell.angle_alpha   90.00
_cell.angle_beta   90.00
_cell.angle_gamma   90.00
#
_symmetry.space_group_name_H-M   'P 1'
#
loop_
_entity.id
_entity.type
_entity.pdbx_description
1 polymer ?
#
loop_
_entity_poly.entity_id
_entity_poly.type
_entity_poly.pdbx_seq_one_letter_code
_entity_poly.pdbx_strand_id
1 'polypeptide(L)'
;DWTEKTVRVGQPSLKIDTGHQVFVLNDGKVSLSDLTYSENGVTGTAIISNDILIDIPSSLSAEWDTNATVVVTHDGTQGSVGLVTYENSAKSLRIDVVSTLGPDSKVLIAGGRLTIQAVSARNSLELRVNKIGIRDGVTDSHIRVGQPQIISESDQVFLSGEQSVSM
;
A
#
# COMPACT_ATOMS: atom_id res chain seq x y z
N ASP A 1 -14.77 22.10 -39.19
CA ASP A 1 -14.91 22.36 -37.75
C ASP A 1 -13.84 21.63 -37.03
N TRP A 2 -12.85 22.37 -36.50
CA TRP A 2 -11.85 21.85 -35.59
C TRP A 2 -12.49 21.86 -34.19
N THR A 3 -13.00 20.72 -33.76
CA THR A 3 -13.35 20.55 -32.36
C THR A 3 -12.06 20.48 -31.57
N GLU A 4 -11.77 21.49 -30.79
CA GLU A 4 -10.65 21.47 -29.83
C GLU A 4 -10.80 20.27 -28.89
N LYS A 5 -9.95 19.26 -29.06
CA LYS A 5 -9.86 18.13 -28.13
C LYS A 5 -8.95 18.56 -26.99
N THR A 6 -9.55 18.88 -25.86
CA THR A 6 -8.80 19.18 -24.65
C THR A 6 -8.23 17.89 -24.05
N VAL A 7 -6.92 17.78 -23.98
CA VAL A 7 -6.26 16.73 -23.20
C VAL A 7 -6.20 17.19 -21.77
N ARG A 8 -6.75 16.40 -20.86
CA ARG A 8 -6.69 16.65 -19.42
C ARG A 8 -5.73 15.67 -18.78
N VAL A 9 -4.84 16.16 -17.94
CA VAL A 9 -3.85 15.36 -17.21
C VAL A 9 -4.21 15.41 -15.73
N GLY A 10 -4.53 14.25 -15.17
CA GLY A 10 -4.65 14.05 -13.72
C GLY A 10 -3.35 13.50 -13.15
N GLN A 11 -3.11 13.73 -11.88
CA GLN A 11 -1.97 13.19 -11.16
C GLN A 11 -2.44 12.56 -9.85
N PRO A 12 -2.97 11.32 -9.90
CA PRO A 12 -3.40 10.63 -8.70
C PRO A 12 -2.21 10.32 -7.79
N SER A 13 -2.46 10.29 -6.50
CA SER A 13 -1.46 9.95 -5.50
C SER A 13 -1.98 8.92 -4.51
N LEU A 14 -1.07 8.14 -3.93
CA LEU A 14 -1.34 7.18 -2.88
C LEU A 14 -0.40 7.49 -1.70
N LYS A 15 -0.96 7.55 -0.50
CA LYS A 15 -0.23 7.84 0.74
C LYS A 15 -0.51 6.78 1.78
N ILE A 16 0.50 6.44 2.59
CA ILE A 16 0.36 5.67 3.83
C ILE A 16 0.27 6.68 4.97
N ASP A 17 -0.82 6.69 5.73
CA ASP A 17 -1.11 7.79 6.66
C ASP A 17 -0.11 7.95 7.79
N THR A 18 0.47 6.86 8.29
CA THR A 18 1.49 6.92 9.35
C THR A 18 2.93 7.01 8.81
N GLY A 19 3.12 7.10 7.51
CA GLY A 19 4.43 7.14 6.90
C GLY A 19 5.09 5.76 6.77
N HIS A 20 6.42 5.69 6.96
CA HIS A 20 7.18 4.45 6.79
C HIS A 20 6.78 3.39 7.82
N GLN A 21 6.63 2.13 7.35
CA GLN A 21 6.32 1.00 8.20
C GLN A 21 7.41 -0.07 8.16
N VAL A 22 7.73 -0.62 9.32
CA VAL A 22 8.69 -1.72 9.46
C VAL A 22 7.98 -2.90 10.12
N PHE A 23 8.01 -4.03 9.45
CA PHE A 23 7.49 -5.29 9.94
C PHE A 23 8.62 -6.27 10.20
N VAL A 24 8.40 -7.20 11.10
CA VAL A 24 9.37 -8.25 11.44
C VAL A 24 8.98 -9.53 10.73
N LEU A 25 9.97 -10.22 10.15
CA LEU A 25 9.75 -11.55 9.62
C LEU A 25 9.22 -12.46 10.74
N ASN A 26 8.25 -13.29 10.44
CA ASN A 26 7.51 -14.18 11.35
C ASN A 26 6.38 -13.52 12.16
N ASP A 27 6.13 -12.23 12.02
CA ASP A 27 4.89 -11.65 12.55
C ASP A 27 3.64 -12.22 11.83
N GLY A 28 3.85 -12.91 10.70
CA GLY A 28 2.80 -13.54 9.91
C GLY A 28 1.92 -12.50 9.20
N LYS A 29 0.74 -12.25 9.77
CA LYS A 29 -0.20 -11.26 9.26
C LYS A 29 -0.08 -9.96 10.02
N VAL A 30 0.27 -8.88 9.33
CA VAL A 30 0.52 -7.56 9.92
C VAL A 30 -0.48 -6.53 9.42
N SER A 31 -0.96 -5.67 10.29
CA SER A 31 -1.85 -4.58 9.90
C SER A 31 -1.06 -3.49 9.19
N LEU A 32 -1.53 -3.13 8.01
CA LEU A 32 -1.05 -1.95 7.30
C LEU A 32 -1.80 -0.73 7.84
N SER A 33 -1.11 0.38 7.97
CA SER A 33 -1.76 1.66 8.23
C SER A 33 -2.70 2.03 7.10
N ASP A 34 -3.68 2.84 7.41
CA ASP A 34 -4.64 3.29 6.42
C ASP A 34 -3.94 3.96 5.23
N LEU A 35 -4.52 3.76 4.06
CA LEU A 35 -4.06 4.34 2.82
C LEU A 35 -5.04 5.41 2.37
N THR A 36 -4.52 6.51 1.87
CA THR A 36 -5.32 7.56 1.23
C THR A 36 -4.93 7.69 -0.24
N TYR A 37 -5.87 7.34 -1.11
CA TYR A 37 -5.83 7.70 -2.52
C TYR A 37 -6.39 9.11 -2.68
N SER A 38 -5.80 9.94 -3.54
CA SER A 38 -6.29 11.28 -3.85
C SER A 38 -6.20 11.57 -5.33
N GLU A 39 -7.27 12.13 -5.90
CA GLU A 39 -7.24 12.77 -7.19
C GLU A 39 -6.59 14.15 -7.03
N ASN A 40 -5.50 14.40 -7.74
CA ASN A 40 -4.81 15.68 -7.71
C ASN A 40 -4.81 16.26 -9.11
N GLY A 41 -5.84 17.01 -9.47
CA GLY A 41 -5.88 17.53 -10.82
C GLY A 41 -7.15 18.29 -11.17
N VAL A 42 -7.24 18.69 -12.42
CA VAL A 42 -8.38 19.40 -12.99
C VAL A 42 -9.53 18.44 -13.34
N THR A 43 -9.25 17.14 -13.37
CA THR A 43 -10.22 16.06 -13.65
C THR A 43 -9.85 14.82 -12.85
N GLY A 44 -10.85 14.08 -12.43
CA GLY A 44 -10.66 12.75 -11.88
C GLY A 44 -10.04 11.80 -12.90
N THR A 45 -9.11 10.96 -12.46
CA THR A 45 -8.43 9.95 -13.28
C THR A 45 -9.03 8.55 -13.09
N ALA A 46 -9.58 8.27 -11.91
CA ALA A 46 -10.31 7.04 -11.65
C ALA A 46 -11.72 7.12 -12.23
N ILE A 47 -11.97 6.34 -13.26
CA ILE A 47 -13.24 6.27 -14.00
C ILE A 47 -13.82 4.86 -13.94
N ILE A 48 -15.11 4.69 -14.21
CA ILE A 48 -15.84 3.40 -14.18
C ILE A 48 -15.11 2.28 -14.94
N SER A 49 -14.37 2.61 -15.98
CA SER A 49 -13.61 1.62 -16.76
C SER A 49 -12.22 1.34 -16.23
N ASN A 50 -11.74 2.11 -15.28
CA ASN A 50 -10.40 2.05 -14.70
C ASN A 50 -10.51 2.11 -13.20
N ASP A 51 -10.49 0.96 -12.57
CA ASP A 51 -10.54 0.85 -11.12
C ASP A 51 -9.23 1.31 -10.48
N ILE A 52 -9.25 1.53 -9.17
CA ILE A 52 -8.04 1.82 -8.41
C ILE A 52 -7.39 0.49 -8.03
N LEU A 53 -6.15 0.28 -8.46
CA LEU A 53 -5.35 -0.88 -8.08
C LEU A 53 -4.15 -0.44 -7.24
N ILE A 54 -3.95 -1.15 -6.14
CA ILE A 54 -2.82 -0.96 -5.24
C ILE A 54 -2.01 -2.24 -5.24
N ASP A 55 -0.82 -2.18 -5.83
CA ASP A 55 0.03 -3.33 -6.05
C ASP A 55 1.15 -3.41 -5.02
N ILE A 56 1.41 -4.63 -4.59
CA ILE A 56 2.62 -4.99 -3.86
C ILE A 56 3.70 -5.31 -4.91
N PRO A 57 4.79 -4.54 -4.98
CA PRO A 57 5.84 -4.79 -5.96
C PRO A 57 6.50 -6.16 -5.72
N SER A 58 7.00 -6.78 -6.77
CA SER A 58 7.64 -8.11 -6.69
C SER A 58 8.87 -8.14 -5.78
N SER A 59 9.51 -6.99 -5.57
CA SER A 59 10.64 -6.81 -4.65
C SER A 59 10.25 -6.79 -3.16
N LEU A 60 8.96 -6.65 -2.84
CA LEU A 60 8.43 -6.80 -1.49
C LEU A 60 7.82 -8.20 -1.30
N SER A 61 8.47 -9.02 -0.48
CA SER A 61 8.05 -10.39 -0.20
C SER A 61 6.84 -10.43 0.75
N ALA A 62 5.72 -9.95 0.27
CA ALA A 62 4.45 -9.90 0.99
C ALA A 62 3.27 -10.09 0.02
N GLU A 63 2.11 -10.39 0.56
CA GLU A 63 0.83 -10.47 -0.15
C GLU A 63 -0.25 -9.80 0.69
N TRP A 64 -1.32 -9.32 0.03
CA TRP A 64 -2.51 -8.89 0.74
C TRP A 64 -3.15 -10.08 1.47
N ASP A 65 -3.53 -9.89 2.72
CA ASP A 65 -4.33 -10.90 3.44
C ASP A 65 -5.78 -10.82 2.96
N THR A 66 -6.18 -11.76 2.13
CA THR A 66 -7.53 -11.80 1.55
C THR A 66 -8.66 -12.03 2.57
N ASN A 67 -8.32 -12.37 3.81
CA ASN A 67 -9.28 -12.50 4.92
C ASN A 67 -9.38 -11.20 5.74
N ALA A 68 -8.64 -10.16 5.39
CA ALA A 68 -8.79 -8.86 6.02
C ALA A 68 -10.09 -8.19 5.60
N THR A 69 -10.77 -7.57 6.54
CA THR A 69 -11.93 -6.72 6.23
C THR A 69 -11.43 -5.33 5.88
N VAL A 70 -11.31 -5.07 4.59
CA VAL A 70 -10.94 -3.75 4.09
C VAL A 70 -12.20 -2.90 3.94
N VAL A 71 -12.20 -1.73 4.56
CA VAL A 71 -13.26 -0.73 4.46
C VAL A 71 -12.78 0.41 3.59
N VAL A 72 -13.59 0.77 2.60
CA VAL A 72 -13.29 1.87 1.69
C VAL A 72 -14.32 2.97 1.87
N THR A 73 -13.85 4.19 2.08
CA THR A 73 -14.71 5.38 2.24
C THR A 73 -14.31 6.42 1.20
N HIS A 74 -15.26 6.87 0.41
CA HIS A 74 -15.07 7.95 -0.55
C HIS A 74 -15.47 9.29 0.10
N ASP A 75 -14.59 10.27 -0.03
CA ASP A 75 -14.79 11.69 0.31
C ASP A 75 -14.55 12.52 -0.95
N GLY A 76 -15.56 13.25 -1.36
CA GLY A 76 -15.53 14.05 -2.59
C GLY A 76 -16.94 14.40 -3.03
N THR A 77 -17.06 15.41 -3.89
CA THR A 77 -18.35 15.92 -4.38
C THR A 77 -18.95 15.07 -5.48
N GLN A 78 -18.14 14.28 -6.18
CA GLN A 78 -18.54 13.48 -7.33
C GLN A 78 -17.89 12.09 -7.30
N GLY A 79 -18.65 11.11 -7.73
CA GLY A 79 -18.19 9.75 -7.86
C GLY A 79 -18.56 8.84 -6.70
N SER A 80 -18.24 7.59 -6.84
CA SER A 80 -18.40 6.58 -5.81
C SER A 80 -17.52 5.36 -6.07
N VAL A 81 -17.14 4.68 -5.02
CA VAL A 81 -16.40 3.42 -5.04
C VAL A 81 -17.27 2.28 -4.54
N GLY A 82 -16.93 1.06 -4.93
CA GLY A 82 -17.69 -0.14 -4.64
C GLY A 82 -16.87 -1.18 -3.88
N LEU A 83 -16.94 -2.41 -4.36
CA LEU A 83 -16.34 -3.56 -3.72
C LEU A 83 -14.81 -3.54 -3.78
N VAL A 84 -14.20 -4.15 -2.77
CA VAL A 84 -12.77 -4.47 -2.75
C VAL A 84 -12.59 -5.93 -3.14
N THR A 85 -11.69 -6.17 -4.08
CA THR A 85 -11.31 -7.52 -4.53
C THR A 85 -9.79 -7.65 -4.58
N TYR A 86 -9.30 -8.87 -4.70
CA TYR A 86 -7.87 -9.15 -4.79
C TYR A 86 -7.56 -9.86 -6.10
N GLU A 87 -6.48 -9.44 -6.74
CA GLU A 87 -6.02 -9.98 -8.03
C GLU A 87 -4.55 -10.40 -7.96
N ASN A 88 -4.07 -11.04 -9.03
CA ASN A 88 -2.66 -11.41 -9.18
C ASN A 88 -2.11 -12.20 -7.99
N SER A 89 -2.81 -13.24 -7.56
CA SER A 89 -2.44 -14.03 -6.39
C SER A 89 -2.23 -13.15 -5.14
N ALA A 90 -3.20 -12.27 -4.87
CA ALA A 90 -3.19 -11.34 -3.75
C ALA A 90 -2.02 -10.30 -3.77
N LYS A 91 -1.42 -10.06 -4.91
CA LYS A 91 -0.44 -8.95 -5.08
C LYS A 91 -1.11 -7.61 -5.35
N SER A 92 -2.34 -7.62 -5.84
CA SER A 92 -3.11 -6.41 -6.16
C SER A 92 -4.38 -6.35 -5.33
N LEU A 93 -4.62 -5.21 -4.69
CA LEU A 93 -5.90 -4.85 -4.10
C LEU A 93 -6.61 -3.95 -5.10
N ARG A 94 -7.80 -4.34 -5.54
CA ARG A 94 -8.63 -3.62 -6.49
C ARG A 94 -9.84 -3.02 -5.80
N ILE A 95 -10.11 -1.76 -6.08
CA ILE A 95 -11.27 -1.03 -5.61
C ILE A 95 -12.09 -0.65 -6.85
N ASP A 96 -13.31 -1.15 -6.94
CA ASP A 96 -14.21 -0.83 -8.04
C ASP A 96 -14.59 0.66 -8.00
N VAL A 97 -14.53 1.32 -9.15
CA VAL A 97 -15.04 2.68 -9.35
C VAL A 97 -16.43 2.58 -9.97
N VAL A 98 -17.45 2.77 -9.16
CA VAL A 98 -18.87 2.65 -9.58
C VAL A 98 -19.30 3.85 -10.40
N SER A 99 -18.84 5.04 -10.05
CA SER A 99 -19.00 6.24 -10.89
C SER A 99 -17.72 7.08 -10.83
N THR A 100 -17.41 7.73 -11.96
CA THR A 100 -16.17 8.50 -12.14
C THR A 100 -15.95 9.48 -11.01
N LEU A 101 -14.78 9.42 -10.40
CA LEU A 101 -14.39 10.28 -9.29
C LEU A 101 -14.13 11.71 -9.76
N GLY A 102 -14.49 12.68 -8.95
CA GLY A 102 -14.21 14.09 -9.19
C GLY A 102 -12.76 14.47 -8.88
N PRO A 103 -12.32 15.66 -9.29
CA PRO A 103 -10.92 16.09 -9.14
C PRO A 103 -10.50 16.32 -7.67
N ASP A 104 -11.46 16.46 -6.78
CA ASP A 104 -11.27 16.65 -5.32
C ASP A 104 -11.46 15.37 -4.51
N SER A 105 -11.73 14.25 -5.21
CA SER A 105 -12.03 12.98 -4.55
C SER A 105 -10.84 12.42 -3.78
N LYS A 106 -11.15 11.90 -2.60
CA LYS A 106 -10.26 11.06 -1.79
C LYS A 106 -10.92 9.75 -1.48
N VAL A 107 -10.13 8.70 -1.43
CA VAL A 107 -10.59 7.38 -1.03
C VAL A 107 -9.73 6.90 0.13
N LEU A 108 -10.31 6.80 1.30
CA LEU A 108 -9.69 6.20 2.48
C LEU A 108 -9.87 4.69 2.42
N ILE A 109 -8.78 3.95 2.63
CA ILE A 109 -8.72 2.49 2.59
C ILE A 109 -8.17 2.04 3.92
N ALA A 110 -9.04 1.53 4.78
CA ALA A 110 -8.73 1.12 6.15
C ALA A 110 -8.80 -0.40 6.33
N GLY A 111 -8.09 -0.92 7.32
CA GLY A 111 -8.14 -2.33 7.70
C GLY A 111 -7.36 -3.28 6.81
N GLY A 112 -6.53 -2.77 5.90
CA GLY A 112 -5.65 -3.58 5.07
C GLY A 112 -4.63 -4.35 5.92
N ARG A 113 -4.34 -5.60 5.53
CA ARG A 113 -3.30 -6.41 6.16
C ARG A 113 -2.42 -7.08 5.13
N LEU A 114 -1.17 -7.31 5.49
CA LEU A 114 -0.19 -8.02 4.69
C LEU A 114 0.16 -9.36 5.34
N THR A 115 0.35 -10.38 4.53
CA THR A 115 1.02 -11.62 4.92
C THR A 115 2.48 -11.52 4.49
N ILE A 116 3.39 -11.56 5.47
CA ILE A 116 4.82 -11.42 5.24
C ILE A 116 5.43 -12.78 4.95
N GLN A 117 6.21 -12.90 3.88
CA GLN A 117 6.80 -14.15 3.42
C GLN A 117 8.31 -14.22 3.62
N ALA A 118 9.03 -13.12 3.42
CA ALA A 118 10.48 -13.07 3.59
C ALA A 118 10.96 -11.65 3.92
N VAL A 119 12.21 -11.55 4.34
CA VAL A 119 12.91 -10.27 4.49
C VAL A 119 12.92 -9.53 3.16
N SER A 120 12.61 -8.25 3.19
CA SER A 120 12.56 -7.41 2.01
C SER A 120 13.21 -6.07 2.27
N ALA A 121 13.92 -5.57 1.27
CA ALA A 121 14.41 -4.21 1.26
C ALA A 121 13.24 -3.21 1.31
N ARG A 122 13.57 -1.96 1.45
CA ARG A 122 12.66 -0.82 1.44
C ARG A 122 11.91 -0.71 0.11
N ASN A 123 10.59 -0.74 0.12
CA ASN A 123 9.74 -0.68 -1.06
C ASN A 123 8.50 0.17 -0.82
N SER A 124 7.97 0.77 -1.88
CA SER A 124 6.69 1.49 -1.89
C SER A 124 5.60 0.65 -2.53
N LEU A 125 4.36 0.80 -2.10
CA LEU A 125 3.22 0.28 -2.84
C LEU A 125 3.07 1.05 -4.16
N GLU A 126 2.60 0.38 -5.20
CA GLU A 126 2.40 0.94 -6.52
C GLU A 126 0.92 1.22 -6.78
N LEU A 127 0.64 2.36 -7.39
CA LEU A 127 -0.71 2.78 -7.75
C LEU A 127 -0.91 2.63 -9.26
N ARG A 128 -2.03 2.02 -9.66
CA ARG A 128 -2.52 2.00 -11.04
C ARG A 128 -3.98 2.40 -11.07
N VAL A 129 -4.32 3.33 -11.95
CA VAL A 129 -5.69 3.78 -12.22
C VAL A 129 -6.03 3.70 -13.71
N ASN A 130 -5.20 3.02 -14.49
CA ASN A 130 -5.42 2.84 -15.93
C ASN A 130 -5.36 1.36 -16.33
N LYS A 131 -6.16 0.99 -17.34
CA LYS A 131 -6.24 -0.40 -17.85
C LYS A 131 -4.97 -0.89 -18.57
N ILE A 132 -4.04 0.00 -18.89
CA ILE A 132 -2.87 -0.32 -19.72
C ILE A 132 -1.76 -0.97 -18.87
N GLY A 133 -1.96 -1.09 -17.56
CA GLY A 133 -0.99 -1.73 -16.66
C GLY A 133 0.26 -0.90 -16.36
N ILE A 134 0.26 0.38 -16.73
CA ILE A 134 1.31 1.32 -16.40
C ILE A 134 1.10 1.81 -14.96
N ARG A 135 2.17 1.86 -14.20
CA ARG A 135 2.15 2.44 -12.85
C ARG A 135 1.94 3.95 -12.94
N ASP A 136 0.90 4.44 -12.28
CA ASP A 136 0.57 5.87 -12.25
C ASP A 136 1.24 6.60 -11.08
N GLY A 137 1.65 5.88 -10.05
CA GLY A 137 2.31 6.42 -8.89
C GLY A 137 2.85 5.36 -7.94
N VAL A 138 3.49 5.83 -6.87
CA VAL A 138 3.91 5.02 -5.73
C VAL A 138 3.57 5.77 -4.45
N THR A 139 3.49 5.06 -3.33
CA THR A 139 3.43 5.72 -2.03
C THR A 139 4.73 6.50 -1.79
N ASP A 140 4.61 7.68 -1.19
CA ASP A 140 5.74 8.46 -0.69
C ASP A 140 6.44 7.78 0.50
N SER A 141 5.76 6.88 1.15
CA SER A 141 6.20 6.11 2.30
C SER A 141 6.58 4.68 1.90
N HIS A 142 7.46 4.07 2.70
CA HIS A 142 8.01 2.76 2.40
C HIS A 142 7.61 1.71 3.43
N ILE A 143 7.51 0.48 2.94
CA ILE A 143 7.38 -0.73 3.74
C ILE A 143 8.73 -1.45 3.73
N ARG A 144 9.16 -1.94 4.88
CA ARG A 144 10.36 -2.76 5.05
C ARG A 144 10.03 -3.98 5.89
N VAL A 145 10.57 -5.13 5.51
CA VAL A 145 10.52 -6.34 6.34
C VAL A 145 11.93 -6.65 6.81
N GLY A 146 12.14 -6.63 8.11
CA GLY A 146 13.42 -6.92 8.74
C GLY A 146 13.38 -8.23 9.52
N GLN A 147 14.54 -8.77 9.81
CA GLN A 147 14.74 -9.84 10.78
C GLN A 147 15.73 -9.34 11.81
N PRO A 148 15.29 -8.87 12.99
CA PRO A 148 16.20 -8.45 14.03
C PRO A 148 17.04 -9.61 14.50
N GLN A 149 18.31 -9.34 14.76
CA GLN A 149 19.27 -10.31 15.27
C GLN A 149 20.05 -9.67 16.40
N ILE A 150 20.20 -10.41 17.49
CA ILE A 150 21.12 -10.06 18.56
C ILE A 150 22.43 -10.79 18.28
N ILE A 151 23.50 -10.05 18.13
CA ILE A 151 24.83 -10.60 17.90
C ILE A 151 25.68 -10.20 19.10
N SER A 152 26.31 -11.19 19.79
CA SER A 152 27.39 -10.95 20.72
C SER A 152 28.70 -10.86 19.92
N GLU A 153 29.51 -9.85 20.16
CA GLU A 153 30.80 -9.68 19.48
C GLU A 153 31.81 -10.79 19.84
N SER A 154 31.57 -11.46 20.95
CA SER A 154 32.40 -12.60 21.40
C SER A 154 31.56 -13.57 22.22
N ASP A 155 32.02 -14.80 22.31
CA ASP A 155 31.44 -15.77 23.25
C ASP A 155 31.56 -15.26 24.68
N GLN A 156 30.42 -15.25 25.38
CA GLN A 156 30.38 -14.85 26.78
C GLN A 156 30.38 -16.09 27.65
N VAL A 157 31.35 -16.18 28.54
CA VAL A 157 31.45 -17.26 29.54
C VAL A 157 31.14 -16.69 30.92
N PHE A 158 30.06 -17.17 31.51
CA PHE A 158 29.67 -16.77 32.86
C PHE A 158 30.03 -17.88 33.84
N LEU A 159 30.67 -17.49 34.95
CA LEU A 159 31.01 -18.44 36.01
C LEU A 159 29.80 -18.65 36.92
N SER A 160 29.61 -19.90 37.33
CA SER A 160 28.56 -20.23 38.31
C SER A 160 28.87 -19.53 39.65
N GLY A 161 27.91 -18.73 40.13
CA GLY A 161 28.02 -17.97 41.38
C GLY A 161 28.24 -16.48 41.23
N GLU A 162 28.42 -15.95 40.01
CA GLU A 162 28.42 -14.50 39.79
C GLU A 162 27.01 -13.93 39.87
N GLN A 163 26.82 -12.83 40.60
CA GLN A 163 25.52 -12.18 40.77
C GLN A 163 25.19 -11.19 39.67
N SER A 164 26.21 -10.67 38.98
CA SER A 164 26.05 -9.77 37.84
C SER A 164 27.25 -9.86 36.90
N VAL A 165 27.02 -9.87 35.63
CA VAL A 165 28.06 -9.88 34.62
C VAL A 165 27.79 -8.73 33.63
N SER A 166 28.80 -7.88 33.40
CA SER A 166 28.71 -6.84 32.36
C SER A 166 28.85 -7.44 30.98
N MET A 167 28.00 -7.02 30.06
CA MET A 167 28.10 -7.33 28.64
C MET A 167 28.68 -6.14 27.88
#